data_d270411331c42db22c3c92abbaa8a800
#
_entry.id   d270411331c42db22c3c92abbaa8a800
#
_cell.length_a   1.000
_cell.length_b   1.000
_cell.length_c   1.000
_cell.angle_alpha   90.00
_cell.angle_beta   90.00
_cell.angle_gamma   90.00
#
_symmetry.space_group_name_H-M   'P 1'
#
loop_
_entity.id
_entity.type
_entity.pdbx_description
1 polymer ?
#
loop_
_entity_poly.entity_id
_entity_poly.type
_entity_poly.pdbx_seq_one_letter_code
_entity_poly.pdbx_strand_id
1 'polypeptide(L)'
;LEIELERYQRGPLYESLNLPKIRVSSRLPLDVLESQVGLLQELERKLNEQVATPEEARRANGELRAMMRERGNYFPEYEAEAQKVLKGVGYTTGPLSQHVIADIADHLGFTLHHVGDLPHSTRSVTDLKNHRIYLTQSQRQDHDPRSVLLQALGHYVLGHETPKNYGDFLAQRVATNYFAAALLLPENATLEFLQKAKAAKEIAVEDIRDAFAVSYETAAHRFTNLATKHLGITTHFQKTHQSGIIYKAYENDGVAFPQDHTGAIEGQPACKAWTSRAVFDVPDKFSAYSQYTDTVSGTYWCTARTERSAAGEFSLSIGVPYQHVKWFRGRETTARATSTCPDPNCCKRPPASLASSWAGNAWPSARAHSHLLAAMPPGAFPGVDETEVYAFLEAHSG
;
A
#
# COMPACT_ATOMS: atom_id res chain seq x y z
N LEU A 1 6.65 -40.08 20.71
CA LEU A 1 6.76 -40.10 19.23
C LEU A 1 5.54 -40.79 18.58
N GLU A 2 5.13 -42.03 18.98
CA GLU A 2 3.94 -42.71 18.43
C GLU A 2 2.67 -41.89 18.61
N ILE A 3 2.39 -41.39 19.82
CA ILE A 3 1.25 -40.53 20.14
C ILE A 3 1.32 -39.20 19.36
N GLU A 4 2.52 -38.69 19.19
CA GLU A 4 2.76 -37.44 18.49
C GLU A 4 2.52 -37.58 16.98
N LEU A 5 2.99 -38.67 16.38
CA LEU A 5 2.71 -39.03 14.99
C LEU A 5 1.21 -39.20 14.74
N GLU A 6 0.49 -39.90 15.64
CA GLU A 6 -0.97 -40.04 15.55
C GLU A 6 -1.69 -38.70 15.66
N ARG A 7 -1.21 -37.79 16.50
CA ARG A 7 -1.75 -36.40 16.61
C ARG A 7 -1.62 -35.68 15.28
N TYR A 8 -0.45 -35.72 14.65
CA TYR A 8 -0.23 -35.10 13.35
C TYR A 8 -1.11 -35.69 12.26
N GLN A 9 -1.28 -37.01 12.23
CA GLN A 9 -2.12 -37.71 11.23
C GLN A 9 -3.62 -37.38 11.36
N ARG A 10 -4.07 -36.86 12.50
CA ARG A 10 -5.45 -36.41 12.74
C ARG A 10 -5.59 -34.91 12.54
N GLY A 11 -4.51 -34.18 12.36
CA GLY A 11 -4.48 -32.75 12.24
C GLY A 11 -4.84 -32.24 10.83
N PRO A 12 -5.27 -30.95 10.74
CA PRO A 12 -5.70 -30.34 9.48
C PRO A 12 -4.60 -30.31 8.41
N LEU A 13 -3.33 -30.28 8.82
CA LEU A 13 -2.19 -30.34 7.91
C LEU A 13 -2.17 -31.63 7.09
N TYR A 14 -2.38 -32.76 7.74
CA TYR A 14 -2.36 -34.07 7.10
C TYR A 14 -3.54 -34.24 6.12
N GLU A 15 -4.70 -33.70 6.48
CA GLU A 15 -5.90 -33.69 5.64
C GLU A 15 -5.73 -32.77 4.42
N SER A 16 -5.16 -31.58 4.61
CA SER A 16 -4.96 -30.61 3.51
C SER A 16 -3.97 -31.09 2.45
N LEU A 17 -2.97 -31.89 2.87
CA LEU A 17 -1.97 -32.48 1.98
C LEU A 17 -2.39 -33.82 1.39
N ASN A 18 -3.56 -34.34 1.78
CA ASN A 18 -4.10 -35.66 1.36
C ASN A 18 -3.08 -36.79 1.53
N LEU A 19 -2.33 -36.79 2.64
CA LEU A 19 -1.28 -37.76 2.92
C LEU A 19 -1.86 -39.10 3.38
N PRO A 20 -1.29 -40.23 2.94
CA PRO A 20 -1.72 -41.53 3.40
C PRO A 20 -1.37 -41.74 4.88
N LYS A 21 -2.37 -42.17 5.68
CA LYS A 21 -2.16 -42.44 7.11
C LYS A 21 -1.34 -43.69 7.29
N ILE A 22 -0.24 -43.58 8.03
CA ILE A 22 0.65 -44.68 8.36
C ILE A 22 0.13 -45.35 9.63
N ARG A 23 0.00 -46.67 9.64
CA ARG A 23 -0.34 -47.43 10.87
C ARG A 23 0.84 -47.35 11.84
N VAL A 24 0.64 -46.60 12.92
CA VAL A 24 1.61 -46.56 14.01
C VAL A 24 1.57 -47.91 14.74
N SER A 25 2.69 -48.63 14.74
CA SER A 25 2.82 -49.86 15.49
C SER A 25 4.17 -49.89 16.21
N SER A 26 4.24 -50.60 17.32
CA SER A 26 5.46 -50.75 18.11
C SER A 26 6.62 -51.49 17.37
N ARG A 27 6.41 -51.87 16.10
CA ARG A 27 7.40 -52.45 15.22
C ARG A 27 8.09 -51.46 14.28
N LEU A 28 7.66 -50.19 14.28
CA LEU A 28 8.34 -49.15 13.50
C LEU A 28 9.69 -48.84 14.16
N PRO A 29 10.81 -48.85 13.39
CA PRO A 29 12.11 -48.43 13.91
C PRO A 29 12.05 -47.04 14.50
N LEU A 30 12.76 -46.82 15.60
CA LEU A 30 12.75 -45.56 16.35
C LEU A 30 13.23 -44.36 15.48
N ASP A 31 14.27 -44.59 14.68
CA ASP A 31 14.84 -43.65 13.75
C ASP A 31 13.86 -43.19 12.66
N VAL A 32 12.98 -44.08 12.21
CA VAL A 32 11.90 -43.76 11.26
C VAL A 32 10.84 -42.90 11.92
N LEU A 33 10.47 -43.19 13.17
CA LEU A 33 9.50 -42.40 13.93
C LEU A 33 10.07 -40.97 14.20
N GLU A 34 11.34 -40.91 14.62
CA GLU A 34 12.01 -39.61 14.87
C GLU A 34 12.09 -38.77 13.58
N SER A 35 12.45 -39.38 12.47
CA SER A 35 12.53 -38.70 11.18
C SER A 35 11.16 -38.21 10.71
N GLN A 36 10.11 -39.00 10.86
CA GLN A 36 8.75 -38.63 10.46
C GLN A 36 8.18 -37.50 11.34
N VAL A 37 8.31 -37.63 12.66
CA VAL A 37 7.86 -36.56 13.60
C VAL A 37 8.66 -35.29 13.38
N GLY A 38 9.97 -35.36 13.24
CA GLY A 38 10.83 -34.23 12.96
C GLY A 38 10.48 -33.53 11.64
N LEU A 39 10.17 -34.30 10.58
CA LEU A 39 9.73 -33.73 9.30
C LEU A 39 8.38 -33.00 9.44
N LEU A 40 7.43 -33.60 10.16
CA LEU A 40 6.11 -32.99 10.36
C LEU A 40 6.19 -31.75 11.24
N GLN A 41 7.04 -31.75 12.27
CA GLN A 41 7.31 -30.57 13.10
C GLN A 41 7.93 -29.44 12.28
N GLU A 42 8.91 -29.77 11.44
CA GLU A 42 9.56 -28.75 10.58
C GLU A 42 8.61 -28.23 9.50
N LEU A 43 7.75 -29.09 8.95
CA LEU A 43 6.72 -28.69 8.00
C LEU A 43 5.67 -27.79 8.66
N GLU A 44 5.19 -28.14 9.85
CA GLU A 44 4.27 -27.30 10.63
C GLU A 44 4.92 -25.95 11.00
N ARG A 45 6.21 -25.96 11.41
CA ARG A 45 6.98 -24.75 11.68
C ARG A 45 7.07 -23.84 10.45
N LYS A 46 7.42 -24.41 9.29
CA LYS A 46 7.50 -23.64 8.03
C LYS A 46 6.15 -23.11 7.56
N LEU A 47 5.08 -23.85 7.75
CA LEU A 47 3.73 -23.39 7.42
C LEU A 47 3.27 -22.28 8.37
N ASN A 48 3.60 -22.39 9.66
CA ASN A 48 3.33 -21.35 10.64
C ASN A 48 4.23 -20.11 10.47
N GLU A 49 5.41 -20.27 9.87
CA GLU A 49 6.28 -19.15 9.48
C GLU A 49 5.75 -18.39 8.25
N GLN A 50 4.93 -19.01 7.42
CA GLN A 50 4.22 -18.32 6.35
C GLN A 50 3.02 -17.56 6.94
N VAL A 51 3.21 -16.27 7.17
CA VAL A 51 2.20 -15.38 7.77
C VAL A 51 0.89 -15.37 6.97
N ALA A 52 0.93 -15.63 5.67
CA ALA A 52 -0.24 -15.86 4.81
C ALA A 52 0.17 -16.43 3.45
N THR A 53 -0.72 -17.20 2.82
CA THR A 53 -0.60 -17.49 1.39
C THR A 53 -0.84 -16.22 0.56
N PRO A 54 -0.34 -16.14 -0.67
CA PRO A 54 -0.64 -15.02 -1.57
C PRO A 54 -2.14 -14.76 -1.74
N GLU A 55 -2.96 -15.80 -1.74
CA GLU A 55 -4.43 -15.70 -1.87
C GLU A 55 -5.09 -15.14 -0.61
N GLU A 56 -4.67 -15.59 0.56
CA GLU A 56 -5.11 -15.02 1.85
C GLU A 56 -4.73 -13.55 1.96
N ALA A 57 -3.50 -13.18 1.56
CA ALA A 57 -3.05 -11.81 1.55
C ALA A 57 -3.89 -10.93 0.61
N ARG A 58 -4.23 -11.42 -0.58
CA ARG A 58 -5.10 -10.71 -1.54
C ARG A 58 -6.51 -10.54 -1.01
N ARG A 59 -7.09 -11.61 -0.45
CA ARG A 59 -8.41 -11.55 0.17
C ARG A 59 -8.45 -10.56 1.31
N ALA A 60 -7.51 -10.61 2.23
CA ALA A 60 -7.41 -9.68 3.35
C ALA A 60 -7.28 -8.21 2.89
N ASN A 61 -6.49 -7.94 1.85
CA ASN A 61 -6.42 -6.60 1.25
C ASN A 61 -7.76 -6.17 0.65
N GLY A 62 -8.47 -7.07 -0.01
CA GLY A 62 -9.80 -6.80 -0.57
C GLY A 62 -10.85 -6.47 0.51
N GLU A 63 -10.89 -7.27 1.58
CA GLU A 63 -11.78 -7.06 2.73
C GLU A 63 -11.49 -5.73 3.44
N LEU A 64 -10.21 -5.43 3.68
CA LEU A 64 -9.77 -4.18 4.28
C LEU A 64 -10.19 -2.97 3.45
N ARG A 65 -10.01 -3.02 2.13
CA ARG A 65 -10.41 -1.96 1.21
C ARG A 65 -11.93 -1.77 1.18
N ALA A 66 -12.70 -2.87 1.21
CA ALA A 66 -14.16 -2.80 1.30
C ALA A 66 -14.60 -2.08 2.58
N MET A 67 -14.00 -2.41 3.73
CA MET A 67 -14.26 -1.76 5.01
C MET A 67 -13.87 -0.27 4.99
N MET A 68 -12.71 0.09 4.41
CA MET A 68 -12.31 1.49 4.25
C MET A 68 -13.31 2.27 3.38
N ARG A 69 -13.79 1.68 2.31
CA ARG A 69 -14.78 2.27 1.40
C ARG A 69 -16.12 2.50 2.10
N GLU A 70 -16.61 1.52 2.83
CA GLU A 70 -17.86 1.61 3.60
C GLU A 70 -17.83 2.77 4.61
N ARG A 71 -16.68 2.99 5.25
CA ARG A 71 -16.46 4.09 6.18
C ARG A 71 -16.10 5.42 5.51
N GLY A 72 -16.01 5.47 4.18
CA GLY A 72 -15.50 6.65 3.45
C GLY A 72 -14.06 7.00 3.82
N ASN A 73 -13.26 6.00 4.20
CA ASN A 73 -11.88 6.11 4.70
C ASN A 73 -11.69 7.02 5.92
N TYR A 74 -12.76 7.21 6.72
CA TYR A 74 -12.75 8.04 7.92
C TYR A 74 -12.98 7.19 9.17
N PHE A 75 -12.12 7.35 10.18
CA PHE A 75 -12.12 6.56 11.41
C PHE A 75 -12.16 7.47 12.63
N PRO A 76 -13.34 7.84 13.13
CA PRO A 76 -13.50 8.77 14.25
C PRO A 76 -12.81 8.31 15.52
N GLU A 77 -12.70 7.00 15.75
CA GLU A 77 -11.97 6.42 16.86
C GLU A 77 -10.48 6.78 16.85
N TYR A 78 -9.83 6.75 15.69
CA TYR A 78 -8.41 7.11 15.56
C TYR A 78 -8.19 8.62 15.62
N GLU A 79 -9.14 9.41 15.11
CA GLU A 79 -9.13 10.87 15.25
C GLU A 79 -9.22 11.28 16.73
N ALA A 80 -10.11 10.64 17.50
CA ALA A 80 -10.29 10.93 18.91
C ALA A 80 -9.02 10.63 19.73
N GLU A 81 -8.37 9.50 19.49
CA GLU A 81 -7.11 9.16 20.16
C GLU A 81 -5.97 10.10 19.73
N ALA A 82 -5.86 10.45 18.47
CA ALA A 82 -4.87 11.41 18.00
C ALA A 82 -5.10 12.79 18.67
N GLN A 83 -6.34 13.27 18.73
CA GLN A 83 -6.67 14.54 19.37
C GLN A 83 -6.35 14.52 20.88
N LYS A 84 -6.60 13.39 21.57
CA LYS A 84 -6.29 13.22 22.97
C LYS A 84 -4.79 13.34 23.24
N VAL A 85 -3.96 12.67 22.41
CA VAL A 85 -2.51 12.75 22.51
C VAL A 85 -2.00 14.17 22.27
N LEU A 86 -2.49 14.85 21.22
CA LEU A 86 -2.10 16.24 20.91
C LEU A 86 -2.48 17.21 22.02
N LYS A 87 -3.65 17.04 22.62
CA LYS A 87 -4.06 17.86 23.80
C LYS A 87 -3.16 17.59 25.01
N GLY A 88 -2.73 16.33 25.21
CA GLY A 88 -1.84 15.95 26.30
C GLY A 88 -0.50 16.67 26.31
N VAL A 89 0.01 17.01 25.12
CA VAL A 89 1.27 17.76 24.95
C VAL A 89 1.07 19.26 24.69
N GLY A 90 -0.17 19.76 24.82
CA GLY A 90 -0.47 21.18 24.62
C GLY A 90 -0.28 21.68 23.18
N TYR A 91 -0.34 20.76 22.18
CA TYR A 91 -0.25 21.15 20.78
C TYR A 91 -1.42 22.08 20.39
N THR A 92 -1.11 23.17 19.70
CA THR A 92 -2.09 24.16 19.28
C THR A 92 -2.30 24.20 17.76
N THR A 93 -1.24 24.41 16.99
CA THR A 93 -1.32 24.55 15.53
C THR A 93 0.05 24.43 14.85
N GLY A 94 0.05 24.26 13.53
CA GLY A 94 1.24 24.23 12.68
C GLY A 94 1.81 22.83 12.44
N PRO A 95 2.90 22.70 11.70
CA PRO A 95 3.57 21.44 11.48
C PRO A 95 4.16 20.85 12.77
N LEU A 96 4.00 19.56 12.97
CA LEU A 96 4.62 18.84 14.09
C LEU A 96 6.14 18.77 13.88
N SER A 97 6.90 19.46 14.75
CA SER A 97 8.35 19.37 14.78
C SER A 97 8.82 18.05 15.41
N GLN A 98 10.08 17.68 15.20
CA GLN A 98 10.67 16.53 15.90
C GLN A 98 10.65 16.68 17.41
N HIS A 99 10.75 17.92 17.92
CA HIS A 99 10.66 18.20 19.35
C HIS A 99 9.28 17.85 19.90
N VAL A 100 8.20 18.34 19.28
CA VAL A 100 6.82 18.00 19.72
C VAL A 100 6.56 16.49 19.68
N ILE A 101 7.15 15.78 18.72
CA ILE A 101 6.99 14.32 18.64
C ILE A 101 7.79 13.62 19.75
N ALA A 102 8.94 14.16 20.15
CA ALA A 102 9.64 13.68 21.34
C ALA A 102 8.82 13.93 22.62
N ASP A 103 8.18 15.09 22.74
CA ASP A 103 7.26 15.39 23.84
C ASP A 103 6.05 14.44 23.87
N ILE A 104 5.53 14.04 22.70
CA ILE A 104 4.49 13.00 22.60
C ILE A 104 5.00 11.67 23.15
N ALA A 105 6.21 11.25 22.81
CA ALA A 105 6.78 10.01 23.33
C ALA A 105 6.95 10.06 24.84
N ASP A 106 7.48 11.16 25.37
CA ASP A 106 7.66 11.39 26.80
C ASP A 106 6.31 11.41 27.54
N HIS A 107 5.31 12.12 27.01
CA HIS A 107 3.94 12.15 27.55
C HIS A 107 3.31 10.74 27.65
N LEU A 108 3.64 9.87 26.69
CA LEU A 108 3.18 8.47 26.70
C LEU A 108 4.10 7.55 27.54
N GLY A 109 5.12 8.12 28.20
CA GLY A 109 6.03 7.42 29.08
C GLY A 109 7.18 6.70 28.39
N PHE A 110 7.48 7.01 27.12
CA PHE A 110 8.56 6.38 26.35
C PHE A 110 9.81 7.27 26.25
N THR A 111 10.98 6.63 26.36
CA THR A 111 12.27 7.26 26.05
C THR A 111 12.76 6.85 24.65
N LEU A 112 13.37 7.80 23.93
CA LEU A 112 13.87 7.58 22.58
C LEU A 112 15.37 7.26 22.59
N HIS A 113 15.76 6.19 21.90
CA HIS A 113 17.13 5.73 21.81
C HIS A 113 17.55 5.61 20.34
N HIS A 114 18.57 6.36 19.93
CA HIS A 114 19.11 6.27 18.58
C HIS A 114 20.30 5.32 18.58
N VAL A 115 20.22 4.23 17.81
CA VAL A 115 21.22 3.14 17.79
C VAL A 115 21.73 2.89 16.38
N GLY A 116 23.00 2.45 16.27
CA GLY A 116 23.62 2.14 14.99
C GLY A 116 23.42 0.69 14.53
N ASP A 117 23.01 -0.19 15.43
CA ASP A 117 22.90 -1.65 15.28
C ASP A 117 21.45 -2.14 15.25
N LEU A 118 20.50 -1.26 14.89
CA LEU A 118 19.12 -1.67 14.71
C LEU A 118 19.04 -2.78 13.65
N PRO A 119 18.25 -3.87 13.88
CA PRO A 119 18.12 -4.94 12.91
C PRO A 119 17.70 -4.40 11.52
N HIS A 120 18.39 -4.84 10.47
CA HIS A 120 18.19 -4.30 9.10
C HIS A 120 16.77 -4.48 8.55
N SER A 121 16.01 -5.45 9.09
CA SER A 121 14.62 -5.71 8.74
C SER A 121 13.62 -4.78 9.43
N THR A 122 14.06 -3.96 10.41
CA THR A 122 13.17 -3.11 11.22
C THR A 122 13.45 -1.63 10.97
N ARG A 123 12.43 -0.79 11.14
CA ARG A 123 12.55 0.68 11.11
C ARG A 123 12.65 1.27 12.51
N SER A 124 12.05 0.58 13.47
CA SER A 124 12.08 0.88 14.90
C SER A 124 11.84 -0.41 15.68
N VAL A 125 12.23 -0.41 16.94
CA VAL A 125 11.90 -1.46 17.90
C VAL A 125 11.30 -0.80 19.13
N THR A 126 10.10 -1.22 19.54
CA THR A 126 9.45 -0.72 20.75
C THR A 126 9.59 -1.76 21.86
N ASP A 127 10.29 -1.39 22.91
CA ASP A 127 10.44 -2.19 24.13
C ASP A 127 9.36 -1.74 25.14
N LEU A 128 8.25 -2.46 25.14
CA LEU A 128 7.12 -2.18 26.03
C LEU A 128 7.45 -2.46 27.49
N LYS A 129 8.41 -3.35 27.77
CA LYS A 129 8.80 -3.71 29.13
C LYS A 129 9.54 -2.57 29.83
N ASN A 130 10.43 -1.90 29.11
CA ASN A 130 11.25 -0.82 29.64
C ASN A 130 10.84 0.56 29.14
N HIS A 131 9.72 0.66 28.40
CA HIS A 131 9.21 1.89 27.80
C HIS A 131 10.27 2.63 26.97
N ARG A 132 10.88 1.91 26.02
CA ARG A 132 11.93 2.45 25.14
C ARG A 132 11.55 2.27 23.68
N ILE A 133 11.85 3.27 22.86
CA ILE A 133 11.74 3.17 21.41
C ILE A 133 13.13 3.36 20.81
N TYR A 134 13.61 2.33 20.12
CA TYR A 134 14.87 2.34 19.41
C TYR A 134 14.65 2.75 17.96
N LEU A 135 15.40 3.74 17.52
CA LEU A 135 15.38 4.31 16.17
C LEU A 135 16.78 4.23 15.55
N THR A 136 16.87 4.16 14.23
CA THR A 136 18.16 4.17 13.55
C THR A 136 18.84 5.54 13.63
N GLN A 137 20.17 5.56 13.86
CA GLN A 137 21.00 6.75 13.72
C GLN A 137 21.22 7.13 12.24
N SER A 138 21.07 6.18 11.33
CA SER A 138 21.27 6.40 9.91
C SER A 138 20.07 7.19 9.34
N GLN A 139 20.33 8.40 8.90
CA GLN A 139 19.39 9.22 8.15
C GLN A 139 19.25 8.65 6.71
N ARG A 140 18.60 7.49 6.56
CA ARG A 140 18.15 7.06 5.25
C ARG A 140 16.94 7.94 4.88
N GLN A 141 17.10 8.70 3.80
CA GLN A 141 16.11 9.71 3.35
C GLN A 141 14.78 9.13 2.84
N ASP A 142 14.61 7.81 2.88
CA ASP A 142 13.44 7.14 2.27
C ASP A 142 12.14 7.29 3.07
N HIS A 143 12.20 7.70 4.33
CA HIS A 143 11.02 7.84 5.20
C HIS A 143 11.18 9.00 6.18
N ASP A 144 10.10 9.71 6.42
CA ASP A 144 10.02 10.72 7.47
C ASP A 144 10.16 10.04 8.85
N PRO A 145 11.21 10.32 9.63
CA PRO A 145 11.45 9.71 10.94
C PRO A 145 10.30 9.99 11.92
N ARG A 146 9.58 11.09 11.75
CA ARG A 146 8.39 11.41 12.54
C ARG A 146 7.31 10.37 12.34
N SER A 147 7.05 9.99 11.08
CA SER A 147 6.06 8.95 10.76
C SER A 147 6.41 7.60 11.36
N VAL A 148 7.69 7.21 11.35
CA VAL A 148 8.15 5.94 11.93
C VAL A 148 7.89 5.90 13.42
N LEU A 149 8.24 6.97 14.14
CA LEU A 149 8.02 7.06 15.58
C LEU A 149 6.53 7.09 15.93
N LEU A 150 5.73 7.87 15.21
CA LEU A 150 4.30 7.95 15.45
C LEU A 150 3.55 6.64 15.15
N GLN A 151 4.01 5.87 14.16
CA GLN A 151 3.47 4.52 13.90
C GLN A 151 3.82 3.56 15.05
N ALA A 152 5.05 3.62 15.58
CA ALA A 152 5.46 2.82 16.73
C ALA A 152 4.62 3.14 17.98
N LEU A 153 4.43 4.41 18.29
CA LEU A 153 3.56 4.87 19.37
C LEU A 153 2.08 4.52 19.12
N GLY A 154 1.66 4.51 17.85
CA GLY A 154 0.30 4.15 17.46
C GLY A 154 -0.09 2.74 17.90
N HIS A 155 0.81 1.77 17.82
CA HIS A 155 0.53 0.42 18.33
C HIS A 155 0.20 0.41 19.82
N TYR A 156 0.92 1.19 20.61
CA TYR A 156 0.69 1.32 22.05
C TYR A 156 -0.62 2.06 22.36
N VAL A 157 -0.84 3.23 21.76
CA VAL A 157 -2.02 4.07 22.01
C VAL A 157 -3.31 3.37 21.61
N LEU A 158 -3.29 2.63 20.50
CA LEU A 158 -4.45 1.90 19.98
C LEU A 158 -4.63 0.52 20.65
N GLY A 159 -3.77 0.15 21.60
CA GLY A 159 -3.88 -1.10 22.35
C GLY A 159 -3.73 -2.36 21.48
N HIS A 160 -2.86 -2.31 20.47
CA HIS A 160 -2.66 -3.43 19.57
C HIS A 160 -1.99 -4.62 20.26
N GLU A 161 -2.55 -5.79 20.10
CA GLU A 161 -1.95 -7.07 20.48
C GLU A 161 -1.19 -7.68 19.28
N THR A 162 -0.47 -8.78 19.53
CA THR A 162 0.15 -9.55 18.44
C THR A 162 -0.91 -9.99 17.43
N PRO A 163 -0.76 -9.68 16.14
CA PRO A 163 -1.75 -10.06 15.13
C PRO A 163 -1.85 -11.58 15.00
N LYS A 164 -3.08 -12.10 14.95
CA LYS A 164 -3.36 -13.54 14.88
C LYS A 164 -3.33 -14.08 13.46
N ASN A 165 -3.50 -13.20 12.48
CA ASN A 165 -3.52 -13.52 11.06
C ASN A 165 -3.09 -12.31 10.24
N TYR A 166 -2.98 -12.49 8.92
CA TYR A 166 -2.54 -11.42 8.02
C TYR A 166 -3.56 -10.26 7.93
N GLY A 167 -4.86 -10.55 8.07
CA GLY A 167 -5.91 -9.51 8.11
C GLY A 167 -5.75 -8.59 9.32
N ASP A 168 -5.52 -9.15 10.51
CA ASP A 168 -5.23 -8.37 11.73
C ASP A 168 -3.99 -7.50 11.54
N PHE A 169 -2.92 -8.07 10.96
CA PHE A 169 -1.70 -7.33 10.66
C PHE A 169 -1.95 -6.13 9.74
N LEU A 170 -2.72 -6.32 8.66
CA LEU A 170 -3.07 -5.24 7.74
C LEU A 170 -3.96 -4.19 8.41
N ALA A 171 -4.95 -4.60 9.19
CA ALA A 171 -5.83 -3.69 9.91
C ALA A 171 -5.06 -2.83 10.92
N GLN A 172 -4.15 -3.42 11.69
CA GLN A 172 -3.28 -2.70 12.60
C GLN A 172 -2.36 -1.73 11.86
N ARG A 173 -1.82 -2.14 10.72
CA ARG A 173 -0.98 -1.28 9.88
C ARG A 173 -1.75 -0.08 9.32
N VAL A 174 -3.00 -0.27 8.90
CA VAL A 174 -3.85 0.85 8.45
C VAL A 174 -4.16 1.77 9.63
N ALA A 175 -4.52 1.22 10.79
CA ALA A 175 -4.81 1.98 12.00
C ALA A 175 -3.62 2.86 12.44
N THR A 176 -2.40 2.30 12.51
CA THR A 176 -1.20 3.06 12.89
C THR A 176 -0.81 4.11 11.85
N ASN A 177 -0.94 3.80 10.55
CA ASN A 177 -0.71 4.78 9.49
C ASN A 177 -1.72 5.94 9.56
N TYR A 178 -3.00 5.62 9.79
CA TYR A 178 -4.05 6.62 9.95
C TYR A 178 -3.79 7.49 11.17
N PHE A 179 -3.52 6.89 12.32
CA PHE A 179 -3.21 7.58 13.57
C PHE A 179 -2.00 8.52 13.42
N ALA A 180 -0.91 8.04 12.82
CA ALA A 180 0.26 8.87 12.55
C ALA A 180 -0.06 10.06 11.63
N ALA A 181 -0.87 9.84 10.58
CA ALA A 181 -1.33 10.91 9.70
C ALA A 181 -2.27 11.89 10.43
N ALA A 182 -3.14 11.41 11.32
CA ALA A 182 -4.03 12.26 12.13
C ALA A 182 -3.27 13.12 13.15
N LEU A 183 -2.13 12.65 13.64
CA LEU A 183 -1.22 13.47 14.45
C LEU A 183 -0.48 14.51 13.62
N LEU A 184 0.14 14.10 12.49
CA LEU A 184 0.91 14.99 11.63
C LEU A 184 0.05 16.08 10.95
N LEU A 185 -1.20 15.74 10.63
CA LEU A 185 -2.19 16.64 10.02
C LEU A 185 -3.48 16.60 10.84
N PRO A 186 -3.54 17.29 11.99
CA PRO A 186 -4.70 17.24 12.88
C PRO A 186 -5.99 17.62 12.18
N GLU A 187 -7.08 16.91 12.47
CA GLU A 187 -8.35 17.02 11.77
C GLU A 187 -8.81 18.48 11.65
N ASN A 188 -8.92 19.20 12.77
CA ASN A 188 -9.45 20.55 12.79
C ASN A 188 -8.62 21.51 11.92
N ALA A 189 -7.29 21.49 12.08
CA ALA A 189 -6.38 22.35 11.31
C ALA A 189 -6.40 22.00 9.83
N THR A 190 -6.42 20.72 9.49
CA THR A 190 -6.48 20.25 8.10
C THR A 190 -7.82 20.60 7.46
N LEU A 191 -8.92 20.47 8.19
CA LEU A 191 -10.25 20.82 7.69
C LEU A 191 -10.39 22.32 7.46
N GLU A 192 -9.92 23.15 8.38
CA GLU A 192 -9.91 24.61 8.19
C GLU A 192 -9.15 24.99 6.91
N PHE A 193 -7.98 24.39 6.71
CA PHE A 193 -7.17 24.59 5.50
C PHE A 193 -7.94 24.15 4.23
N LEU A 194 -8.49 22.93 4.23
CA LEU A 194 -9.20 22.36 3.08
C LEU A 194 -10.51 23.11 2.76
N GLN A 195 -11.23 23.59 3.77
CA GLN A 195 -12.45 24.38 3.58
C GLN A 195 -12.14 25.73 2.92
N LYS A 196 -11.06 26.40 3.33
CA LYS A 196 -10.57 27.62 2.69
C LYS A 196 -10.16 27.36 1.23
N ALA A 197 -9.39 26.30 0.98
CA ALA A 197 -9.00 25.90 -0.37
C ALA A 197 -10.22 25.54 -1.24
N LYS A 198 -11.22 24.84 -0.70
CA LYS A 198 -12.45 24.52 -1.40
C LYS A 198 -13.26 25.78 -1.74
N ALA A 199 -13.40 26.73 -0.81
CA ALA A 199 -14.09 28.00 -1.06
C ALA A 199 -13.41 28.82 -2.16
N ALA A 200 -12.07 28.80 -2.19
CA ALA A 200 -11.27 29.41 -3.26
C ALA A 200 -11.27 28.61 -4.57
N LYS A 201 -11.76 27.36 -4.58
CA LYS A 201 -11.66 26.40 -5.70
C LYS A 201 -10.21 26.07 -6.07
N GLU A 202 -9.36 25.93 -5.07
CA GLU A 202 -7.91 25.76 -5.20
C GLU A 202 -7.41 24.57 -4.34
N ILE A 203 -8.19 23.50 -4.22
CA ILE A 203 -7.71 22.29 -3.53
C ILE A 203 -6.52 21.73 -4.30
N ALA A 204 -5.39 21.56 -3.62
CA ALA A 204 -4.19 20.94 -4.14
C ALA A 204 -3.47 20.14 -3.03
N VAL A 205 -3.02 18.94 -3.33
CA VAL A 205 -2.32 18.06 -2.36
C VAL A 205 -0.96 18.65 -1.99
N GLU A 206 -0.31 19.34 -2.92
CA GLU A 206 0.95 20.05 -2.70
C GLU A 206 0.85 21.06 -1.57
N ASP A 207 -0.25 21.83 -1.55
CA ASP A 207 -0.44 22.85 -0.54
C ASP A 207 -0.65 22.25 0.85
N ILE A 208 -1.31 21.08 0.93
CA ILE A 208 -1.43 20.32 2.18
C ILE A 208 -0.07 19.84 2.63
N ARG A 209 0.71 19.24 1.72
CA ARG A 209 2.09 18.81 1.98
C ARG A 209 2.94 19.91 2.57
N ASP A 210 2.90 21.09 1.95
CA ASP A 210 3.72 22.23 2.32
C ASP A 210 3.26 22.88 3.62
N ALA A 211 1.95 23.02 3.82
CA ALA A 211 1.37 23.59 5.04
C ALA A 211 1.68 22.78 6.31
N PHE A 212 1.76 21.46 6.19
CA PHE A 212 2.01 20.55 7.31
C PHE A 212 3.41 19.92 7.30
N ALA A 213 4.26 20.29 6.32
CA ALA A 213 5.62 19.79 6.16
C ALA A 213 5.70 18.24 6.17
N VAL A 214 4.84 17.58 5.41
CA VAL A 214 4.77 16.11 5.29
C VAL A 214 5.14 15.66 3.87
N SER A 215 5.22 14.34 3.63
CA SER A 215 5.37 13.82 2.26
C SER A 215 4.09 14.02 1.45
N TYR A 216 4.22 14.04 0.11
CA TYR A 216 3.05 14.09 -0.78
C TYR A 216 2.13 12.89 -0.55
N GLU A 217 2.70 11.68 -0.34
CA GLU A 217 1.92 10.48 -0.05
C GLU A 217 1.09 10.64 1.24
N THR A 218 1.70 11.18 2.30
CA THR A 218 0.99 11.43 3.58
C THR A 218 -0.13 12.45 3.41
N ALA A 219 0.12 13.56 2.69
CA ALA A 219 -0.88 14.58 2.39
C ALA A 219 -2.03 14.01 1.55
N ALA A 220 -1.71 13.20 0.53
CA ALA A 220 -2.67 12.52 -0.33
C ALA A 220 -3.58 11.57 0.46
N HIS A 221 -3.01 10.73 1.30
CA HIS A 221 -3.79 9.84 2.17
C HIS A 221 -4.67 10.63 3.15
N ARG A 222 -4.12 11.66 3.78
CA ARG A 222 -4.90 12.50 4.70
C ARG A 222 -6.08 13.19 4.00
N PHE A 223 -5.88 13.65 2.76
CA PHE A 223 -6.97 14.17 1.95
C PHE A 223 -8.07 13.10 1.76
N THR A 224 -7.73 11.86 1.40
CA THR A 224 -8.73 10.80 1.25
C THR A 224 -9.46 10.48 2.54
N ASN A 225 -8.83 10.64 3.70
CA ASN A 225 -9.47 10.41 4.99
C ASN A 225 -10.56 11.45 5.30
N LEU A 226 -10.36 12.70 4.90
CA LEU A 226 -11.25 13.81 5.28
C LEU A 226 -12.25 14.21 4.19
N ALA A 227 -11.91 13.94 2.91
CA ALA A 227 -12.63 14.47 1.76
C ALA A 227 -14.10 14.02 1.71
N THR A 228 -14.36 12.74 1.88
CA THR A 228 -15.73 12.21 1.76
C THR A 228 -16.60 12.64 2.94
N LYS A 229 -16.11 12.47 4.15
CA LYS A 229 -16.86 12.75 5.39
C LYS A 229 -17.17 14.24 5.56
N HIS A 230 -16.17 15.11 5.32
CA HIS A 230 -16.27 16.52 5.70
C HIS A 230 -16.47 17.48 4.53
N LEU A 231 -16.02 17.10 3.34
CA LEU A 231 -16.13 17.95 2.15
C LEU A 231 -17.20 17.48 1.16
N GLY A 232 -17.73 16.25 1.34
CA GLY A 232 -18.66 15.65 0.40
C GLY A 232 -18.00 15.35 -0.95
N ILE A 233 -16.70 15.07 -0.96
CA ILE A 233 -15.92 14.77 -2.16
C ILE A 233 -15.53 13.29 -2.12
N THR A 234 -16.11 12.49 -3.01
CA THR A 234 -15.65 11.12 -3.24
C THR A 234 -14.38 11.15 -4.08
N THR A 235 -13.46 10.22 -3.81
CA THR A 235 -12.11 10.27 -4.39
C THR A 235 -11.48 8.89 -4.50
N HIS A 236 -10.49 8.77 -5.38
CA HIS A 236 -9.60 7.62 -5.40
C HIS A 236 -8.14 8.05 -5.29
N PHE A 237 -7.32 7.13 -4.79
CA PHE A 237 -5.87 7.25 -4.69
C PHE A 237 -5.21 6.06 -5.34
N GLN A 238 -4.09 6.28 -6.01
CA GLN A 238 -3.30 5.22 -6.63
C GLN A 238 -1.81 5.54 -6.51
N LYS A 239 -1.04 4.53 -6.02
CA LYS A 239 0.43 4.53 -6.09
C LYS A 239 0.85 3.50 -7.12
N THR A 240 1.54 3.95 -8.17
CA THR A 240 1.95 3.09 -9.28
C THR A 240 3.45 3.18 -9.48
N HIS A 241 4.11 2.04 -9.60
CA HIS A 241 5.53 1.98 -9.94
C HIS A 241 5.75 2.32 -11.42
N GLN A 242 6.95 2.79 -11.78
CA GLN A 242 7.31 3.11 -13.18
C GLN A 242 7.12 1.95 -14.16
N SER A 243 7.15 0.69 -13.69
CA SER A 243 6.77 -0.47 -14.51
C SER A 243 5.28 -0.57 -14.82
N GLY A 244 4.47 0.33 -14.28
CA GLY A 244 3.02 0.37 -14.45
C GLY A 244 2.23 -0.44 -13.44
N ILE A 245 2.87 -1.07 -12.47
CA ILE A 245 2.20 -1.91 -11.48
C ILE A 245 1.65 -1.09 -10.33
N ILE A 246 0.40 -1.36 -9.97
CA ILE A 246 -0.28 -0.73 -8.84
C ILE A 246 0.25 -1.32 -7.54
N TYR A 247 0.81 -0.48 -6.68
CA TYR A 247 1.33 -0.86 -5.37
C TYR A 247 0.32 -0.63 -4.25
N LYS A 248 -0.53 0.38 -4.41
CA LYS A 248 -1.54 0.76 -3.44
C LYS A 248 -2.70 1.46 -4.16
N ALA A 249 -3.91 1.12 -3.77
CA ALA A 249 -5.11 1.77 -4.29
C ALA A 249 -6.16 1.94 -3.19
N TYR A 250 -6.93 3.00 -3.33
CA TYR A 250 -8.15 3.25 -2.56
C TYR A 250 -9.17 3.93 -3.48
N GLU A 251 -10.44 3.57 -3.37
CA GLU A 251 -11.53 4.22 -4.11
C GLU A 251 -12.83 4.22 -3.30
N ASN A 252 -13.60 5.30 -3.43
CA ASN A 252 -14.99 5.37 -3.00
C ASN A 252 -15.86 6.20 -3.95
N ASP A 253 -15.38 6.40 -5.16
CA ASP A 253 -15.95 7.27 -6.17
C ASP A 253 -16.47 6.52 -7.41
N GLY A 254 -16.42 5.19 -7.36
CA GLY A 254 -16.93 4.32 -8.43
C GLY A 254 -15.95 4.11 -9.59
N VAL A 255 -14.69 4.56 -9.48
CA VAL A 255 -13.67 4.23 -10.47
C VAL A 255 -13.43 2.72 -10.51
N ALA A 256 -13.39 2.12 -11.69
CA ALA A 256 -13.13 0.70 -11.86
C ALA A 256 -11.63 0.45 -12.07
N PHE A 257 -10.92 0.12 -11.00
CA PHE A 257 -9.53 -0.33 -11.09
C PHE A 257 -9.42 -1.73 -11.71
N PRO A 258 -8.32 -2.05 -12.42
CA PRO A 258 -8.03 -3.42 -12.82
C PRO A 258 -7.92 -4.32 -11.59
N GLN A 259 -8.56 -5.50 -11.66
CA GLN A 259 -8.59 -6.48 -10.59
C GLN A 259 -8.20 -7.85 -11.14
N ASP A 260 -7.64 -8.71 -10.29
CA ASP A 260 -7.51 -10.13 -10.59
C ASP A 260 -8.81 -10.89 -10.26
N HIS A 261 -8.78 -12.21 -10.41
CA HIS A 261 -9.93 -13.07 -10.13
C HIS A 261 -10.34 -13.11 -8.66
N THR A 262 -9.48 -12.63 -7.75
CA THR A 262 -9.77 -12.51 -6.31
C THR A 262 -10.26 -11.12 -5.92
N GLY A 263 -10.34 -10.17 -6.86
CA GLY A 263 -10.68 -8.78 -6.61
C GLY A 263 -9.50 -7.92 -6.12
N ALA A 264 -8.27 -8.44 -6.15
CA ALA A 264 -7.09 -7.68 -5.77
C ALA A 264 -6.69 -6.68 -6.87
N ILE A 265 -6.42 -5.45 -6.47
CA ILE A 265 -5.96 -4.35 -7.33
C ILE A 265 -4.43 -4.25 -7.30
N GLU A 266 -3.86 -4.41 -6.11
CA GLU A 266 -2.40 -4.38 -5.93
C GLU A 266 -1.75 -5.51 -6.71
N GLY A 267 -0.67 -5.19 -7.42
CA GLY A 267 -0.02 -6.11 -8.36
C GLY A 267 -0.58 -6.09 -9.77
N GLN A 268 -1.73 -5.43 -10.02
CA GLN A 268 -2.29 -5.32 -11.37
C GLN A 268 -1.64 -4.18 -12.14
N PRO A 269 -1.52 -4.28 -13.48
CA PRO A 269 -1.05 -3.19 -14.32
C PRO A 269 -2.12 -2.08 -14.39
N ALA A 270 -1.71 -0.84 -14.10
CA ALA A 270 -2.54 0.34 -14.31
C ALA A 270 -2.75 0.60 -15.81
N CYS A 271 -3.90 1.11 -16.18
CA CYS A 271 -4.18 1.50 -17.55
C CYS A 271 -3.18 2.57 -18.06
N LYS A 272 -2.66 2.40 -19.26
CA LYS A 272 -1.73 3.35 -19.89
C LYS A 272 -2.32 4.74 -20.09
N ALA A 273 -3.63 4.82 -20.27
CA ALA A 273 -4.34 6.08 -20.46
C ALA A 273 -4.56 6.87 -19.14
N TRP A 274 -4.25 6.30 -18.00
CA TRP A 274 -4.49 6.96 -16.71
C TRP A 274 -3.36 7.92 -16.32
N THR A 275 -3.72 8.97 -15.61
CA THR A 275 -2.81 9.99 -15.09
C THR A 275 -1.62 9.39 -14.33
N SER A 276 -1.87 8.32 -13.56
CA SER A 276 -0.84 7.60 -12.80
C SER A 276 0.24 6.93 -13.67
N ARG A 277 -0.03 6.73 -14.98
CA ARG A 277 0.93 6.24 -15.97
C ARG A 277 1.48 7.39 -16.81
N ALA A 278 0.62 8.26 -17.31
CA ALA A 278 1.00 9.36 -18.18
C ALA A 278 2.01 10.32 -17.54
N VAL A 279 1.98 10.50 -16.22
CA VAL A 279 2.91 11.37 -15.49
C VAL A 279 4.38 10.98 -15.61
N PHE A 280 4.70 9.71 -15.92
CA PHE A 280 6.08 9.28 -16.15
C PHE A 280 6.67 9.82 -17.43
N ASP A 281 5.84 10.11 -18.44
CA ASP A 281 6.26 10.56 -19.77
C ASP A 281 6.21 12.09 -19.92
N VAL A 282 5.68 12.81 -18.90
CA VAL A 282 5.60 14.27 -18.93
C VAL A 282 6.98 14.88 -18.65
N PRO A 283 7.43 15.86 -19.48
CA PRO A 283 8.73 16.51 -19.31
C PRO A 283 8.85 17.32 -18.02
N ASP A 284 7.79 18.02 -17.63
CA ASP A 284 7.74 18.76 -16.36
C ASP A 284 7.55 17.78 -15.18
N LYS A 285 8.60 17.62 -14.39
CA LYS A 285 8.59 16.83 -13.15
C LYS A 285 8.46 17.69 -11.90
N PHE A 286 8.44 19.00 -12.05
CA PHE A 286 8.35 19.93 -10.94
C PHE A 286 6.91 20.14 -10.50
N SER A 287 6.01 20.36 -11.46
CA SER A 287 4.58 20.57 -11.20
C SER A 287 3.81 19.25 -11.17
N ALA A 288 2.67 19.23 -10.48
CA ALA A 288 1.76 18.10 -10.59
C ALA A 288 1.12 18.06 -11.98
N TYR A 289 1.08 16.86 -12.56
CA TYR A 289 0.41 16.64 -13.84
C TYR A 289 -1.07 16.36 -13.63
N SER A 290 -1.94 17.07 -14.32
CA SER A 290 -3.39 16.90 -14.24
C SER A 290 -3.99 16.50 -15.59
N GLN A 291 -4.97 15.60 -15.57
CA GLN A 291 -5.58 15.05 -16.77
C GLN A 291 -7.05 14.65 -16.52
N TYR A 292 -7.89 14.83 -17.53
CA TYR A 292 -9.20 14.18 -17.60
C TYR A 292 -9.08 12.80 -18.24
N THR A 293 -9.72 11.80 -17.64
CA THR A 293 -9.79 10.45 -18.23
C THR A 293 -11.24 10.02 -18.35
N ASP A 294 -11.68 9.78 -19.57
CA ASP A 294 -12.98 9.19 -19.85
C ASP A 294 -12.87 7.67 -19.71
N THR A 295 -13.71 7.10 -18.86
CA THR A 295 -13.75 5.67 -18.56
C THR A 295 -15.15 5.11 -18.78
N VAL A 296 -15.30 3.81 -18.73
CA VAL A 296 -16.61 3.14 -18.77
C VAL A 296 -17.53 3.52 -17.59
N SER A 297 -16.93 3.96 -16.47
CA SER A 297 -17.65 4.39 -15.26
C SER A 297 -17.93 5.89 -15.22
N GLY A 298 -17.44 6.66 -16.19
CA GLY A 298 -17.59 8.11 -16.25
C GLY A 298 -16.27 8.85 -16.48
N THR A 299 -16.35 10.19 -16.44
CA THR A 299 -15.17 11.04 -16.57
C THR A 299 -14.59 11.34 -15.18
N TYR A 300 -13.30 11.09 -15.03
CA TYR A 300 -12.54 11.44 -13.83
C TYR A 300 -11.48 12.48 -14.17
N TRP A 301 -11.21 13.35 -13.24
CA TRP A 301 -10.05 14.22 -13.24
C TRP A 301 -9.07 13.72 -12.19
N CYS A 302 -7.81 13.59 -12.57
CA CYS A 302 -6.77 13.14 -11.66
C CYS A 302 -5.57 14.08 -11.74
N THR A 303 -4.89 14.21 -10.59
CA THR A 303 -3.58 14.88 -10.50
C THR A 303 -2.56 13.87 -9.97
N ALA A 304 -1.33 13.91 -10.47
CA ALA A 304 -0.27 12.99 -10.09
C ALA A 304 1.10 13.67 -10.03
N ARG A 305 1.96 13.14 -9.17
CA ARG A 305 3.41 13.45 -9.11
C ARG A 305 4.21 12.18 -9.11
N THR A 306 5.47 12.26 -9.55
CA THR A 306 6.42 11.17 -9.38
C THR A 306 7.33 11.42 -8.19
N GLU A 307 7.65 10.36 -7.45
CA GLU A 307 8.60 10.35 -6.35
C GLU A 307 9.58 9.20 -6.53
N ARG A 308 10.86 9.41 -6.21
CA ARG A 308 11.88 8.38 -6.25
C ARG A 308 12.11 7.79 -4.88
N SER A 309 12.28 6.47 -4.84
CA SER A 309 12.70 5.72 -3.65
C SER A 309 13.79 4.71 -4.02
N ALA A 310 14.33 4.00 -3.04
CA ALA A 310 15.26 2.90 -3.27
C ALA A 310 14.67 1.77 -4.14
N ALA A 311 13.35 1.62 -4.16
CA ALA A 311 12.64 0.61 -4.95
C ALA A 311 12.28 1.06 -6.38
N GLY A 312 12.63 2.28 -6.77
CA GLY A 312 12.34 2.84 -8.08
C GLY A 312 11.54 4.14 -8.03
N GLU A 313 11.04 4.57 -9.18
CA GLU A 313 10.18 5.75 -9.31
C GLU A 313 8.71 5.35 -9.22
N PHE A 314 7.95 6.11 -8.44
CA PHE A 314 6.52 5.89 -8.23
C PHE A 314 5.73 7.13 -8.61
N SER A 315 4.57 6.94 -9.20
CA SER A 315 3.55 7.97 -9.29
C SER A 315 2.58 7.89 -8.10
N LEU A 316 2.22 9.03 -7.58
CA LEU A 316 1.19 9.21 -6.56
C LEU A 316 0.07 10.03 -7.19
N SER A 317 -1.10 9.43 -7.35
CA SER A 317 -2.24 10.04 -8.04
C SER A 317 -3.45 10.12 -7.13
N ILE A 318 -4.11 11.28 -7.13
CA ILE A 318 -5.46 11.46 -6.58
C ILE A 318 -6.39 11.78 -7.74
N GLY A 319 -7.59 11.22 -7.70
CA GLY A 319 -8.61 11.51 -8.67
C GLY A 319 -9.99 11.70 -8.05
N VAL A 320 -10.86 12.38 -8.79
CA VAL A 320 -12.24 12.63 -8.42
C VAL A 320 -13.15 12.53 -9.66
N PRO A 321 -14.43 12.15 -9.48
CA PRO A 321 -15.42 12.25 -10.54
C PRO A 321 -15.60 13.68 -11.03
N TYR A 322 -16.00 13.86 -12.27
CA TYR A 322 -16.17 15.16 -12.93
C TYR A 322 -16.97 16.17 -12.12
N GLN A 323 -18.00 15.73 -11.40
CA GLN A 323 -18.85 16.60 -10.56
C GLN A 323 -18.10 17.36 -9.48
N HIS A 324 -16.95 16.84 -9.02
CA HIS A 324 -16.14 17.42 -7.95
C HIS A 324 -14.96 18.25 -8.45
N VAL A 325 -14.63 18.20 -9.73
CA VAL A 325 -13.46 18.85 -10.34
C VAL A 325 -13.40 20.34 -10.08
N LYS A 326 -14.55 21.01 -10.04
CA LYS A 326 -14.68 22.46 -9.82
C LYS A 326 -13.98 22.98 -8.57
N TRP A 327 -13.61 22.12 -7.63
CA TRP A 327 -12.97 22.49 -6.38
C TRP A 327 -11.44 22.45 -6.44
N PHE A 328 -10.86 21.88 -7.52
CA PHE A 328 -9.44 21.57 -7.58
C PHE A 328 -8.66 22.55 -8.46
N ARG A 329 -7.41 22.81 -8.06
CA ARG A 329 -6.40 23.44 -8.91
C ARG A 329 -6.03 22.50 -10.05
N GLY A 330 -5.73 23.05 -11.25
CA GLY A 330 -5.38 22.25 -12.43
C GLY A 330 -6.60 21.72 -13.19
N ARG A 331 -7.82 22.07 -12.82
CA ARG A 331 -9.05 21.71 -13.52
C ARG A 331 -9.14 22.24 -14.96
N GLU A 332 -8.36 23.29 -15.26
CA GLU A 332 -8.29 23.91 -16.59
C GLU A 332 -7.41 23.14 -17.57
N THR A 333 -6.82 22.01 -17.15
CA THR A 333 -6.00 21.20 -18.04
C THR A 333 -6.76 20.79 -19.29
N THR A 334 -6.08 20.83 -20.42
CA THR A 334 -6.58 20.32 -21.72
C THR A 334 -6.16 18.88 -21.95
N ALA A 335 -5.30 18.31 -21.09
CA ALA A 335 -4.89 16.92 -21.18
C ALA A 335 -6.09 16.00 -20.95
N ARG A 336 -6.37 15.13 -21.92
CA ARG A 336 -7.51 14.21 -21.88
C ARG A 336 -7.16 12.89 -22.55
N ALA A 337 -7.58 11.80 -21.95
CA ALA A 337 -7.39 10.45 -22.47
C ALA A 337 -8.67 9.64 -22.33
N THR A 338 -8.79 8.56 -23.08
CA THR A 338 -9.90 7.61 -23.00
C THR A 338 -9.36 6.24 -22.57
N SER A 339 -10.02 5.64 -21.58
CA SER A 339 -9.70 4.34 -21.02
C SER A 339 -10.88 3.39 -21.17
N THR A 340 -10.64 2.20 -21.71
CA THR A 340 -11.61 1.10 -21.73
C THR A 340 -11.45 0.13 -20.58
N CYS A 341 -10.52 0.39 -19.66
CA CYS A 341 -10.31 -0.46 -18.48
C CYS A 341 -11.59 -0.55 -17.62
N PRO A 342 -11.84 -1.72 -17.05
CA PRO A 342 -11.00 -2.92 -16.95
C PRO A 342 -11.15 -3.94 -18.11
N ASP A 343 -11.09 -3.54 -19.35
CA ASP A 343 -11.13 -4.44 -20.51
C ASP A 343 -9.90 -5.36 -20.55
N PRO A 344 -10.05 -6.70 -20.53
CA PRO A 344 -8.94 -7.64 -20.59
C PRO A 344 -8.20 -7.64 -21.93
N ASN A 345 -8.81 -7.12 -22.98
CA ASN A 345 -8.21 -7.05 -24.33
C ASN A 345 -7.52 -5.71 -24.63
N CYS A 346 -7.58 -4.76 -23.69
CA CYS A 346 -6.94 -3.45 -23.82
C CYS A 346 -5.41 -3.58 -23.74
N CYS A 347 -4.70 -2.62 -23.23
CA CYS A 347 -3.23 -2.53 -23.17
C CYS A 347 -2.48 -3.72 -22.49
N LYS A 348 -3.18 -4.76 -22.06
CA LYS A 348 -2.56 -5.98 -21.50
C LYS A 348 -2.03 -6.95 -22.56
N ARG A 349 -2.45 -6.81 -23.82
CA ARG A 349 -2.02 -7.67 -24.91
C ARG A 349 -1.49 -6.82 -26.06
N PRO A 350 -0.42 -7.24 -26.73
CA PRO A 350 0.06 -6.55 -27.92
C PRO A 350 -0.98 -6.65 -29.04
N PRO A 351 -1.02 -5.65 -29.95
CA PRO A 351 -1.80 -5.76 -31.19
C PRO A 351 -1.46 -7.04 -31.96
N ALA A 352 -2.44 -7.64 -32.62
CA ALA A 352 -2.27 -8.91 -33.30
C ALA A 352 -1.13 -8.87 -34.36
N SER A 353 -0.92 -7.74 -35.02
CA SER A 353 0.19 -7.52 -35.97
C SER A 353 1.56 -7.62 -35.31
N LEU A 354 1.75 -6.98 -34.15
CA LEU A 354 3.01 -7.07 -33.39
C LEU A 354 3.20 -8.47 -32.77
N ALA A 355 2.13 -9.05 -32.24
CA ALA A 355 2.17 -10.40 -31.69
C ALA A 355 2.57 -11.44 -32.74
N SER A 356 2.07 -11.35 -33.99
CA SER A 356 2.43 -12.27 -35.05
C SER A 356 3.92 -12.20 -35.43
N SER A 357 4.55 -11.03 -35.33
CA SER A 357 5.96 -10.85 -35.64
C SER A 357 6.89 -11.29 -34.51
N TRP A 358 6.51 -11.04 -33.28
CA TRP A 358 7.42 -11.10 -32.13
C TRP A 358 7.08 -12.16 -31.05
N ALA A 359 5.88 -12.75 -31.06
CA ALA A 359 5.55 -13.80 -30.10
C ALA A 359 6.45 -15.02 -30.31
N GLY A 360 7.14 -15.42 -29.23
CA GLY A 360 8.14 -16.49 -29.27
C GLY A 360 9.53 -16.07 -29.82
N ASN A 361 9.69 -14.83 -30.30
CA ASN A 361 10.94 -14.30 -30.84
C ASN A 361 11.56 -13.18 -29.96
N ALA A 362 10.96 -12.88 -28.81
CA ALA A 362 11.43 -11.87 -27.87
C ALA A 362 11.63 -12.45 -26.47
N TRP A 363 12.72 -12.06 -25.81
CA TRP A 363 13.09 -12.51 -24.45
C TRP A 363 13.36 -11.29 -23.56
N PRO A 364 12.32 -10.57 -23.11
CA PRO A 364 12.49 -9.41 -22.25
C PRO A 364 12.88 -9.83 -20.83
N SER A 365 13.63 -8.96 -20.14
CA SER A 365 13.95 -9.11 -18.74
C SER A 365 13.28 -8.00 -17.93
N ALA A 366 12.46 -8.37 -16.95
CA ALA A 366 11.76 -7.42 -16.11
C ALA A 366 12.73 -6.65 -15.18
N ARG A 367 12.50 -5.34 -15.03
CA ARG A 367 13.18 -4.51 -14.01
C ARG A 367 12.63 -4.72 -12.61
N ALA A 368 11.39 -5.24 -12.50
CA ALA A 368 10.75 -5.45 -11.21
C ALA A 368 11.47 -6.52 -10.39
N HIS A 369 11.55 -6.33 -9.10
CA HIS A 369 12.12 -7.31 -8.18
C HIS A 369 11.31 -8.60 -8.18
N SER A 370 11.98 -9.75 -8.01
CA SER A 370 11.39 -11.09 -8.09
C SER A 370 10.17 -11.29 -7.16
N HIS A 371 10.17 -10.68 -5.97
CA HIS A 371 9.04 -10.76 -5.04
C HIS A 371 7.78 -10.04 -5.54
N LEU A 372 7.94 -8.99 -6.36
CA LEU A 372 6.83 -8.32 -7.03
C LEU A 372 6.33 -9.16 -8.21
N LEU A 373 7.23 -9.81 -8.94
CA LEU A 373 6.87 -10.68 -10.04
C LEU A 373 5.99 -11.85 -9.58
N ALA A 374 6.23 -12.36 -8.38
CA ALA A 374 5.42 -13.44 -7.80
C ALA A 374 3.97 -13.03 -7.47
N ALA A 375 3.71 -11.72 -7.25
CA ALA A 375 2.39 -11.19 -6.98
C ALA A 375 1.62 -10.77 -8.24
N MET A 376 2.23 -10.85 -9.43
CA MET A 376 1.67 -10.40 -10.69
C MET A 376 0.82 -11.48 -11.37
N PRO A 377 -0.11 -11.10 -12.25
CA PRO A 377 -0.85 -12.06 -13.06
C PRO A 377 0.08 -12.97 -13.86
N PRO A 378 -0.27 -14.25 -14.05
CA PRO A 378 0.50 -15.13 -14.88
C PRO A 378 0.53 -14.63 -16.32
N GLY A 379 1.72 -14.61 -16.90
CA GLY A 379 1.99 -14.23 -18.30
C GLY A 379 3.32 -14.81 -18.74
N ALA A 380 3.64 -14.73 -20.03
CA ALA A 380 4.89 -15.25 -20.54
C ALA A 380 6.11 -14.55 -19.88
N PHE A 381 5.97 -13.24 -19.61
CA PHE A 381 7.02 -12.43 -18.99
C PHE A 381 6.40 -11.52 -17.90
N PRO A 382 6.28 -12.00 -16.67
CA PRO A 382 5.73 -11.22 -15.57
C PRO A 382 6.51 -9.89 -15.39
N GLY A 383 5.78 -8.79 -15.23
CA GLY A 383 6.38 -7.46 -15.04
C GLY A 383 6.92 -6.78 -16.30
N VAL A 384 6.63 -7.34 -17.47
CA VAL A 384 6.99 -6.77 -18.76
C VAL A 384 5.74 -6.46 -19.59
N ASP A 385 5.71 -5.28 -20.20
CA ASP A 385 4.69 -4.94 -21.18
C ASP A 385 5.14 -5.40 -22.56
N GLU A 386 4.57 -6.51 -23.03
CA GLU A 386 4.89 -7.10 -24.33
C GLU A 386 4.61 -6.12 -25.49
N THR A 387 3.61 -5.26 -25.37
CA THR A 387 3.30 -4.28 -26.42
C THR A 387 4.44 -3.27 -26.58
N GLU A 388 5.00 -2.78 -25.47
CA GLU A 388 6.14 -1.86 -25.49
C GLU A 388 7.41 -2.54 -26.06
N VAL A 389 7.64 -3.80 -25.63
CA VAL A 389 8.80 -4.58 -26.13
C VAL A 389 8.69 -4.81 -27.63
N TYR A 390 7.53 -5.24 -28.12
CA TYR A 390 7.35 -5.54 -29.54
C TYR A 390 7.40 -4.28 -30.40
N ALA A 391 6.83 -3.16 -29.93
CA ALA A 391 6.95 -1.88 -30.62
C ALA A 391 8.41 -1.39 -30.70
N PHE A 392 9.17 -1.58 -29.61
CA PHE A 392 10.61 -1.28 -29.61
C PHE A 392 11.38 -2.13 -30.64
N LEU A 393 11.13 -3.45 -30.66
CA LEU A 393 11.78 -4.35 -31.60
C LEU A 393 11.43 -4.02 -33.08
N GLU A 394 10.17 -3.70 -33.36
CA GLU A 394 9.73 -3.29 -34.70
C GLU A 394 10.46 -2.02 -35.15
N ALA A 395 10.64 -1.05 -34.29
CA ALA A 395 11.33 0.20 -34.55
C ALA A 395 12.85 0.01 -34.80
N HIS A 396 13.45 -1.11 -34.35
CA HIS A 396 14.89 -1.38 -34.43
C HIS A 396 15.23 -2.57 -35.35
N SER A 397 14.25 -3.17 -36.00
CA SER A 397 14.44 -4.31 -36.90
C SER A 397 14.75 -3.92 -38.36
N GLY A 398 15.04 -2.63 -38.65
CA GLY A 398 15.41 -2.09 -39.96
C GLY A 398 16.87 -2.26 -40.33
#